data_68fb116020c09cce64dfd5cf97c0f848
#
_entry.id   68fb116020c09cce64dfd5cf97c0f848
#
_cell.length_a   1.000
_cell.length_b   1.000
_cell.length_c   1.000
_cell.angle_alpha   90.00
_cell.angle_beta   90.00
_cell.angle_gamma   90.00
#
_symmetry.space_group_name_H-M   'P 1'
#
loop_
_entity.id
_entity.type
_entity.pdbx_description
1 polymer ?
#
loop_
_entity_poly.entity_id
_entity_poly.type
_entity_poly.pdbx_seq_one_letter_code
_entity_poly.pdbx_strand_id
1 'polypeptide(L)'
;MEGSRKKEKWNRLVDAFSLKGTSYVVPQYPQVEPEQMAEELSEISETVWGMYAFAREPLEGRFTREQKCHYIAKANACGREWADKVAKEYGTNDPKLLAERMGMKVLEKKTPTGGGIVLFAQFVQPDEITIFTDCIAKAQRIYKVCGCPLLVSEKLTSVLLSHELFHAVEERYEKEIYTRTEKVELWRRPFSNRSSIICLSE
;
A
#
# COMPACT_ATOMS: atom_id res chain seq x y z
N MET A 1 -49.14 -0.84 -20.43
CA MET A 1 -48.43 -1.91 -19.69
C MET A 1 -46.91 -1.72 -19.65
N GLU A 2 -46.29 -1.03 -20.58
CA GLU A 2 -44.83 -0.86 -20.65
C GLU A 2 -44.24 0.11 -19.60
N GLY A 3 -44.99 1.15 -19.23
CA GLY A 3 -44.56 2.13 -18.20
C GLY A 3 -44.46 1.56 -16.78
N SER A 4 -45.30 0.57 -16.45
CA SER A 4 -45.31 -0.07 -15.14
C SER A 4 -44.05 -0.94 -14.94
N ARG A 5 -43.63 -1.69 -15.97
CA ARG A 5 -42.43 -2.53 -15.92
C ARG A 5 -41.12 -1.73 -15.82
N LYS A 6 -41.04 -0.55 -16.47
CA LYS A 6 -39.87 0.34 -16.34
C LYS A 6 -39.75 0.93 -14.95
N LYS A 7 -40.88 1.32 -14.35
CA LYS A 7 -40.92 1.88 -12.97
C LYS A 7 -40.54 0.84 -11.94
N GLU A 8 -40.99 -0.41 -12.12
CA GLU A 8 -40.66 -1.50 -11.21
C GLU A 8 -39.15 -1.91 -11.28
N LYS A 9 -38.60 -1.91 -12.51
CA LYS A 9 -37.19 -2.17 -12.74
C LYS A 9 -36.30 -1.06 -12.16
N TRP A 10 -36.73 0.19 -12.23
CA TRP A 10 -36.05 1.34 -11.63
C TRP A 10 -36.09 1.29 -10.12
N ASN A 11 -37.22 0.97 -9.53
CA ASN A 11 -37.36 0.84 -8.08
C ASN A 11 -36.47 -0.29 -7.53
N ARG A 12 -36.37 -1.44 -8.21
CA ARG A 12 -35.44 -2.52 -7.83
C ARG A 12 -33.97 -2.09 -7.90
N LEU A 13 -33.60 -1.26 -8.86
CA LEU A 13 -32.25 -0.70 -8.95
C LEU A 13 -31.99 0.29 -7.79
N VAL A 14 -32.94 1.16 -7.50
CA VAL A 14 -32.82 2.13 -6.39
C VAL A 14 -32.75 1.39 -5.05
N ASP A 15 -33.54 0.32 -4.85
CA ASP A 15 -33.51 -0.51 -3.65
C ASP A 15 -32.20 -1.28 -3.52
N ALA A 16 -31.62 -1.75 -4.63
CA ALA A 16 -30.33 -2.42 -4.64
C ALA A 16 -29.14 -1.48 -4.32
N PHE A 17 -29.28 -0.19 -4.65
CA PHE A 17 -28.28 0.84 -4.34
C PHE A 17 -28.61 1.63 -3.05
N SER A 18 -29.83 1.51 -2.51
CA SER A 18 -30.16 2.12 -1.22
C SER A 18 -29.68 1.21 -0.10
N LEU A 19 -28.70 1.68 0.68
CA LEU A 19 -28.20 1.04 1.91
C LEU A 19 -29.25 0.96 3.04
N LYS A 20 -30.53 1.21 2.76
CA LYS A 20 -31.62 1.08 3.71
C LYS A 20 -32.00 -0.40 3.84
N GLY A 21 -31.45 -1.03 4.88
CA GLY A 21 -31.86 -2.37 5.31
C GLY A 21 -30.82 -3.47 5.20
N THR A 22 -29.61 -3.22 4.75
CA THR A 22 -28.50 -4.14 5.01
C THR A 22 -28.08 -3.93 6.45
N SER A 23 -28.50 -4.83 7.33
CA SER A 23 -27.85 -4.99 8.63
C SER A 23 -26.37 -5.29 8.31
N TYR A 24 -25.51 -4.32 8.56
CA TYR A 24 -24.08 -4.51 8.41
C TYR A 24 -23.64 -5.56 9.44
N VAL A 25 -23.51 -6.78 9.00
CA VAL A 25 -22.93 -7.83 9.82
C VAL A 25 -21.46 -7.47 9.95
N VAL A 26 -21.09 -6.93 11.10
CA VAL A 26 -19.67 -6.71 11.42
C VAL A 26 -18.99 -8.08 11.35
N PRO A 27 -18.00 -8.25 10.43
CA PRO A 27 -17.28 -9.52 10.36
C PRO A 27 -16.69 -9.83 11.74
N GLN A 28 -17.00 -10.97 12.30
CA GLN A 28 -16.33 -11.45 13.49
C GLN A 28 -14.97 -12.00 13.05
N TYR A 29 -13.93 -11.23 13.29
CA TYR A 29 -12.57 -11.71 13.11
C TYR A 29 -12.19 -12.61 14.27
N PRO A 30 -11.39 -13.68 14.03
CA PRO A 30 -10.82 -14.47 15.11
C PRO A 30 -10.11 -13.55 16.10
N GLN A 31 -10.34 -13.79 17.40
CA GLN A 31 -9.56 -13.13 18.44
C GLN A 31 -8.16 -13.75 18.38
N VAL A 32 -7.18 -12.97 17.95
CA VAL A 32 -5.77 -13.38 17.92
C VAL A 32 -5.05 -12.56 18.96
N GLU A 33 -4.27 -13.22 19.80
CA GLU A 33 -3.44 -12.54 20.79
C GLU A 33 -2.35 -11.72 20.06
N PRO A 34 -2.18 -10.43 20.39
CA PRO A 34 -1.25 -9.54 19.68
C PRO A 34 0.19 -10.04 19.67
N GLU A 35 0.64 -10.69 20.75
CA GLU A 35 1.97 -11.26 20.86
C GLU A 35 2.18 -12.40 19.85
N GLN A 36 1.24 -13.35 19.80
CA GLN A 36 1.28 -14.46 18.85
C GLN A 36 1.26 -13.94 17.41
N MET A 37 0.39 -12.97 17.11
CA MET A 37 0.33 -12.34 15.78
C MET A 37 1.65 -11.69 15.39
N ALA A 38 2.30 -10.97 16.32
CA ALA A 38 3.58 -10.33 16.06
C ALA A 38 4.68 -11.35 15.75
N GLU A 39 4.70 -12.47 16.45
CA GLU A 39 5.63 -13.58 16.23
C GLU A 39 5.38 -14.21 14.85
N GLU A 40 4.16 -14.62 14.55
CA GLU A 40 3.78 -15.21 13.26
C GLU A 40 4.11 -14.28 12.08
N LEU A 41 3.82 -12.97 12.20
CA LEU A 41 4.13 -11.99 11.16
C LEU A 41 5.62 -11.78 10.95
N SER A 42 6.44 -11.94 12.00
CA SER A 42 7.89 -11.78 11.92
C SER A 42 8.58 -12.90 11.14
N GLU A 43 7.95 -14.08 11.07
CA GLU A 43 8.47 -15.26 10.37
C GLU A 43 8.06 -15.31 8.87
N ILE A 44 7.16 -14.43 8.45
CA ILE A 44 6.68 -14.39 7.07
C ILE A 44 7.80 -13.94 6.12
N SER A 45 8.07 -14.76 5.09
CA SER A 45 9.07 -14.42 4.09
C SER A 45 8.65 -13.26 3.17
N GLU A 46 9.64 -12.56 2.58
CA GLU A 46 9.41 -11.50 1.59
C GLU A 46 8.48 -11.95 0.45
N THR A 47 8.62 -13.20 -0.01
CA THR A 47 7.76 -13.74 -1.08
C THR A 47 6.31 -13.85 -0.63
N VAL A 48 6.05 -14.28 0.59
CA VAL A 48 4.69 -14.39 1.12
C VAL A 48 4.07 -13.00 1.32
N TRP A 49 4.84 -12.03 1.82
CA TRP A 49 4.40 -10.64 1.89
C TRP A 49 4.08 -10.07 0.50
N GLY A 50 4.92 -10.33 -0.50
CA GLY A 50 4.66 -9.91 -1.86
C GLY A 50 3.42 -10.58 -2.46
N MET A 51 3.19 -11.87 -2.19
CA MET A 51 1.96 -12.56 -2.62
C MET A 51 0.70 -11.97 -1.97
N TYR A 52 0.78 -11.57 -0.70
CA TYR A 52 -0.30 -10.86 -0.01
C TYR A 52 -0.58 -9.49 -0.68
N ALA A 53 0.46 -8.75 -1.05
CA ALA A 53 0.30 -7.49 -1.79
C ALA A 53 -0.40 -7.73 -3.13
N PHE A 54 0.07 -8.71 -3.92
CA PHE A 54 -0.60 -9.10 -5.18
C PHE A 54 -2.07 -9.48 -5.00
N ALA A 55 -2.43 -10.18 -3.93
CA ALA A 55 -3.82 -10.60 -3.69
C ALA A 55 -4.79 -9.42 -3.49
N ARG A 56 -4.27 -8.20 -3.29
CA ARG A 56 -5.05 -6.97 -3.16
C ARG A 56 -5.18 -6.20 -4.47
N GLU A 57 -4.44 -6.62 -5.51
CA GLU A 57 -4.46 -5.97 -6.81
C GLU A 57 -5.64 -6.45 -7.65
N PRO A 58 -6.40 -5.56 -8.31
CA PRO A 58 -7.56 -5.92 -9.12
C PRO A 58 -7.23 -6.87 -10.28
N LEU A 59 -5.99 -6.86 -10.75
CA LEU A 59 -5.51 -7.66 -11.88
C LEU A 59 -4.79 -8.94 -11.46
N GLU A 60 -4.79 -9.27 -10.17
CA GLU A 60 -4.08 -10.42 -9.57
C GLU A 60 -4.27 -11.72 -10.35
N GLY A 61 -5.51 -12.03 -10.76
CA GLY A 61 -5.84 -13.25 -11.50
C GLY A 61 -5.29 -13.31 -12.94
N ARG A 62 -4.61 -12.25 -13.42
CA ARG A 62 -3.95 -12.23 -14.74
C ARG A 62 -2.51 -12.76 -14.69
N PHE A 63 -1.97 -12.95 -13.51
CA PHE A 63 -0.59 -13.39 -13.31
C PHE A 63 -0.53 -14.83 -12.82
N THR A 64 0.38 -15.61 -13.39
CA THR A 64 0.71 -16.92 -12.82
C THR A 64 1.50 -16.76 -11.52
N ARG A 65 1.55 -17.81 -10.73
CA ARG A 65 2.34 -17.80 -9.48
C ARG A 65 3.82 -17.52 -9.74
N GLU A 66 4.37 -18.09 -10.78
CA GLU A 66 5.76 -17.92 -11.19
C GLU A 66 6.05 -16.46 -11.57
N GLN A 67 5.14 -15.83 -12.33
CA GLN A 67 5.24 -14.41 -12.67
C GLN A 67 5.21 -13.54 -11.42
N LYS A 68 4.28 -13.79 -10.49
CA LYS A 68 4.21 -13.05 -9.22
C LYS A 68 5.51 -13.18 -8.43
N CYS A 69 6.03 -14.40 -8.25
CA CYS A 69 7.31 -14.62 -7.57
C CYS A 69 8.46 -13.87 -8.26
N HIS A 70 8.49 -13.87 -9.59
CA HIS A 70 9.50 -13.14 -10.36
C HIS A 70 9.44 -11.64 -10.11
N TYR A 71 8.25 -11.05 -10.22
CA TYR A 71 8.06 -9.59 -10.00
C TYR A 71 8.35 -9.18 -8.56
N ILE A 72 7.94 -9.98 -7.57
CA ILE A 72 8.27 -9.76 -6.17
C ILE A 72 9.79 -9.71 -5.96
N ALA A 73 10.50 -10.71 -6.47
CA ALA A 73 11.96 -10.77 -6.33
C ALA A 73 12.65 -9.57 -6.99
N LYS A 74 12.20 -9.16 -8.17
CA LYS A 74 12.73 -8.01 -8.91
C LYS A 74 12.42 -6.68 -8.22
N ALA A 75 11.18 -6.49 -7.74
CA ALA A 75 10.79 -5.29 -7.00
C ALA A 75 11.60 -5.14 -5.72
N ASN A 76 11.75 -6.22 -4.94
CA ASN A 76 12.55 -6.21 -3.71
C ASN A 76 14.04 -5.93 -3.99
N ALA A 77 14.60 -6.50 -5.06
CA ALA A 77 15.98 -6.22 -5.46
C ALA A 77 16.15 -4.75 -5.87
N CYS A 78 15.22 -4.20 -6.65
CA CYS A 78 15.19 -2.81 -7.04
C CYS A 78 15.11 -1.88 -5.83
N GLY A 79 14.22 -2.17 -4.87
CA GLY A 79 14.08 -1.37 -3.64
C GLY A 79 15.38 -1.32 -2.83
N ARG A 80 16.08 -2.45 -2.69
CA ARG A 80 17.40 -2.50 -2.01
C ARG A 80 18.46 -1.69 -2.77
N GLU A 81 18.54 -1.87 -4.07
CA GLU A 81 19.49 -1.13 -4.92
C GLU A 81 19.28 0.39 -4.83
N TRP A 82 18.02 0.83 -4.88
CA TRP A 82 17.70 2.25 -4.76
C TRP A 82 17.93 2.80 -3.35
N ALA A 83 17.69 2.02 -2.32
CA ALA A 83 18.04 2.42 -0.94
C ALA A 83 19.54 2.69 -0.81
N ASP A 84 20.40 1.82 -1.36
CA ASP A 84 21.85 2.00 -1.37
C ASP A 84 22.28 3.19 -2.22
N LYS A 85 21.70 3.38 -3.42
CA LYS A 85 21.99 4.53 -4.29
C LYS A 85 21.67 5.85 -3.60
N VAL A 86 20.47 5.97 -3.03
CA VAL A 86 19.99 7.17 -2.36
C VAL A 86 20.83 7.44 -1.10
N ALA A 87 21.10 6.41 -0.29
CA ALA A 87 21.97 6.57 0.89
C ALA A 87 23.36 7.08 0.51
N LYS A 88 23.92 6.60 -0.59
CA LYS A 88 25.23 7.05 -1.11
C LYS A 88 25.17 8.48 -1.67
N GLU A 89 24.14 8.80 -2.45
CA GLU A 89 23.95 10.12 -3.06
C GLU A 89 23.81 11.21 -2.01
N TYR A 90 22.98 10.96 -0.99
CA TYR A 90 22.71 11.92 0.08
C TYR A 90 23.63 11.73 1.31
N GLY A 91 24.51 10.73 1.33
CA GLY A 91 25.49 10.51 2.37
C GLY A 91 24.88 10.14 3.73
N THR A 92 23.69 9.55 3.75
CA THR A 92 22.99 9.12 4.96
C THR A 92 21.96 8.04 4.67
N ASN A 93 21.73 7.14 5.62
CA ASN A 93 20.63 6.19 5.67
C ASN A 93 19.62 6.52 6.80
N ASP A 94 19.83 7.60 7.55
CA ASP A 94 18.86 8.09 8.51
C ASP A 94 17.70 8.78 7.77
N PRO A 95 16.43 8.31 7.91
CA PRO A 95 15.32 8.83 7.14
C PRO A 95 15.03 10.32 7.40
N LYS A 96 15.30 10.82 8.60
CA LYS A 96 15.07 12.23 8.94
C LYS A 96 16.09 13.13 8.25
N LEU A 97 17.37 12.75 8.32
CA LEU A 97 18.44 13.46 7.61
C LEU A 97 18.28 13.33 6.09
N LEU A 98 17.82 12.19 5.62
CA LEU A 98 17.53 11.96 4.21
C LEU A 98 16.41 12.90 3.72
N ALA A 99 15.30 12.98 4.46
CA ALA A 99 14.20 13.89 4.15
C ALA A 99 14.70 15.34 4.05
N GLU A 100 15.49 15.78 5.01
CA GLU A 100 16.08 17.13 5.02
C GLU A 100 16.95 17.39 3.77
N ARG A 101 17.87 16.44 3.47
CA ARG A 101 18.80 16.57 2.32
C ARG A 101 18.09 16.48 0.97
N MET A 102 16.98 15.76 0.91
CA MET A 102 16.11 15.71 -0.28
C MET A 102 15.22 16.95 -0.41
N GLY A 103 15.19 17.83 0.58
CA GLY A 103 14.35 19.03 0.60
C GLY A 103 12.89 18.78 0.90
N MET A 104 12.58 17.66 1.57
CA MET A 104 11.22 17.27 1.92
C MET A 104 10.70 18.01 3.14
N LYS A 105 9.44 18.42 3.10
CA LYS A 105 8.72 19.00 4.24
C LYS A 105 8.02 17.91 5.02
N VAL A 106 8.55 17.56 6.18
CA VAL A 106 7.94 16.55 7.06
C VAL A 106 7.04 17.24 8.07
N LEU A 107 5.73 16.92 8.02
CA LEU A 107 4.71 17.49 8.88
C LEU A 107 4.13 16.41 9.80
N GLU A 108 3.77 16.83 11.01
CA GLU A 108 3.03 16.00 11.96
C GLU A 108 1.61 16.55 12.09
N LYS A 109 0.62 15.71 11.79
CA LYS A 109 -0.81 16.08 11.83
C LYS A 109 -1.61 14.97 12.53
N LYS A 110 -2.85 15.27 12.87
CA LYS A 110 -3.85 14.25 13.23
C LYS A 110 -4.57 13.79 11.97
N THR A 111 -4.96 12.51 11.95
CA THR A 111 -5.77 11.99 10.84
C THR A 111 -7.07 12.77 10.72
N PRO A 112 -7.48 13.18 9.52
CA PRO A 112 -8.79 13.77 9.30
C PRO A 112 -9.90 12.83 9.81
N THR A 113 -10.90 13.37 10.47
CA THR A 113 -12.01 12.59 11.00
C THR A 113 -12.91 12.07 9.88
N GLY A 114 -13.24 10.79 9.90
CA GLY A 114 -14.16 10.14 8.97
C GLY A 114 -13.52 9.00 8.17
N GLY A 115 -14.36 8.22 7.49
CA GLY A 115 -13.94 7.23 6.50
C GLY A 115 -13.48 5.87 7.03
N GLY A 116 -13.28 5.68 8.33
CA GLY A 116 -12.86 4.36 8.88
C GLY A 116 -11.48 3.86 8.43
N ILE A 117 -10.67 4.73 7.83
CA ILE A 117 -9.33 4.40 7.34
C ILE A 117 -8.29 4.74 8.43
N VAL A 118 -7.34 3.83 8.65
CA VAL A 118 -6.16 4.09 9.46
C VAL A 118 -5.02 4.47 8.52
N LEU A 119 -4.63 5.74 8.54
CA LEU A 119 -3.53 6.26 7.73
C LEU A 119 -2.39 6.66 8.67
N PHE A 120 -1.21 6.07 8.47
CA PHE A 120 -0.04 6.33 9.31
C PHE A 120 0.83 7.46 8.77
N ALA A 121 0.98 7.52 7.46
CA ALA A 121 1.74 8.54 6.77
C ALA A 121 1.17 8.76 5.37
N GLN A 122 1.59 9.83 4.72
CA GLN A 122 1.20 10.15 3.35
C GLN A 122 2.25 11.05 2.70
N PHE A 123 2.70 10.68 1.51
CA PHE A 123 3.45 11.56 0.63
C PHE A 123 2.47 12.37 -0.24
N VAL A 124 2.71 13.66 -0.35
CA VAL A 124 1.99 14.58 -1.24
C VAL A 124 3.01 15.32 -2.09
N GLN A 125 2.91 15.11 -3.38
CA GLN A 125 3.75 15.76 -4.37
C GLN A 125 3.69 17.29 -4.24
N PRO A 126 4.81 17.99 -4.50
CA PRO A 126 6.09 17.40 -4.90
C PRO A 126 7.03 17.07 -3.72
N ASP A 127 6.79 17.61 -2.52
CA ASP A 127 7.80 17.65 -1.46
C ASP A 127 7.26 17.55 -0.02
N GLU A 128 6.00 17.17 0.18
CA GLU A 128 5.39 17.09 1.51
C GLU A 128 5.19 15.65 1.97
N ILE A 129 5.65 15.32 3.17
CA ILE A 129 5.34 14.07 3.86
C ILE A 129 4.60 14.40 5.15
N THR A 130 3.43 13.80 5.36
CA THR A 130 2.68 13.94 6.61
C THR A 130 2.73 12.64 7.41
N ILE A 131 3.11 12.71 8.68
CA ILE A 131 3.02 11.61 9.65
C ILE A 131 1.80 11.86 10.56
N PHE A 132 0.94 10.85 10.70
CA PHE A 132 -0.28 10.97 11.51
C PHE A 132 -0.05 10.48 12.94
N THR A 133 0.11 11.42 13.86
CA THR A 133 0.52 11.19 15.25
C THR A 133 -0.48 10.37 16.07
N ASP A 134 -1.77 10.48 15.78
CA ASP A 134 -2.82 9.68 16.45
C ASP A 134 -2.76 8.21 16.06
N CYS A 135 -2.35 7.88 14.83
CA CYS A 135 -2.11 6.50 14.39
C CYS A 135 -0.84 5.92 15.02
N ILE A 136 0.24 6.72 15.16
CA ILE A 136 1.42 6.32 15.92
C ILE A 136 1.05 6.03 17.38
N ALA A 137 0.24 6.89 18.01
CA ALA A 137 -0.22 6.66 19.38
C ALA A 137 -1.07 5.39 19.53
N LYS A 138 -1.86 5.01 18.51
CA LYS A 138 -2.58 3.72 18.48
C LYS A 138 -1.62 2.54 18.43
N ALA A 139 -0.61 2.58 17.56
CA ALA A 139 0.41 1.53 17.46
C ALA A 139 1.18 1.37 18.79
N GLN A 140 1.49 2.47 19.49
CA GLN A 140 2.12 2.43 20.82
C GLN A 140 1.27 1.71 21.87
N ARG A 141 -0.05 1.78 21.79
CA ARG A 141 -0.92 1.02 22.70
C ARG A 141 -0.82 -0.48 22.42
N ILE A 142 -0.75 -0.88 21.15
CA ILE A 142 -0.53 -2.27 20.76
C ILE A 142 0.85 -2.74 21.23
N TYR A 143 1.89 -1.92 21.04
CA TYR A 143 3.23 -2.22 21.55
C TYR A 143 3.25 -2.55 23.05
N LYS A 144 2.52 -1.78 23.87
CA LYS A 144 2.43 -2.04 25.32
C LYS A 144 1.83 -3.40 25.68
N VAL A 145 1.10 -4.00 24.78
CA VAL A 145 0.50 -5.33 24.95
C VAL A 145 1.44 -6.41 24.39
N CYS A 146 1.85 -6.29 23.12
CA CYS A 146 2.60 -7.35 22.43
C CYS A 146 4.12 -7.24 22.52
N GLY A 147 4.67 -6.12 23.02
CA GLY A 147 6.11 -5.93 23.10
C GLY A 147 6.87 -5.88 21.77
N CYS A 148 6.16 -5.86 20.61
CA CYS A 148 6.78 -5.91 19.29
C CYS A 148 7.68 -4.70 19.03
N PRO A 149 9.01 -4.86 18.87
CA PRO A 149 9.94 -3.73 18.78
C PRO A 149 9.74 -2.81 17.60
N LEU A 150 9.06 -3.29 16.54
CA LEU A 150 8.75 -2.48 15.35
C LEU A 150 7.67 -1.42 15.62
N LEU A 151 6.85 -1.61 16.65
CA LEU A 151 5.79 -0.68 17.03
C LEU A 151 6.27 0.41 18.01
N VAL A 152 7.54 0.44 18.39
CA VAL A 152 8.14 1.57 19.09
C VAL A 152 8.05 2.81 18.20
N SER A 153 7.53 3.94 18.75
CA SER A 153 7.24 5.15 17.97
C SER A 153 8.35 5.59 17.04
N GLU A 154 9.59 5.60 17.55
CA GLU A 154 10.74 6.04 16.76
C GLU A 154 11.02 5.11 15.59
N LYS A 155 11.00 3.79 15.81
CA LYS A 155 11.21 2.81 14.74
C LYS A 155 10.08 2.84 13.72
N LEU A 156 8.84 2.87 14.20
CA LEU A 156 7.66 2.95 13.33
C LEU A 156 7.71 4.22 12.48
N THR A 157 7.99 5.36 13.08
CA THR A 157 8.13 6.63 12.36
C THR A 157 9.25 6.57 11.33
N SER A 158 10.39 5.96 11.67
CA SER A 158 11.50 5.79 10.72
C SER A 158 11.11 4.92 9.51
N VAL A 159 10.41 3.81 9.74
CA VAL A 159 9.92 2.93 8.66
C VAL A 159 8.92 3.66 7.78
N LEU A 160 7.96 4.36 8.37
CA LEU A 160 6.94 5.13 7.63
C LEU A 160 7.59 6.24 6.81
N LEU A 161 8.50 7.00 7.42
CA LEU A 161 9.21 8.06 6.72
C LEU A 161 10.04 7.52 5.56
N SER A 162 10.72 6.37 5.74
CA SER A 162 11.45 5.71 4.65
C SER A 162 10.51 5.29 3.51
N HIS A 163 9.31 4.81 3.84
CA HIS A 163 8.29 4.43 2.84
C HIS A 163 7.85 5.65 2.02
N GLU A 164 7.47 6.73 2.68
CA GLU A 164 7.01 7.94 2.00
C GLU A 164 8.14 8.63 1.20
N LEU A 165 9.39 8.58 1.70
CA LEU A 165 10.56 9.05 0.95
C LEU A 165 10.79 8.24 -0.33
N PHE A 166 10.47 6.94 -0.30
CA PHE A 166 10.61 6.12 -1.49
C PHE A 166 9.64 6.56 -2.59
N HIS A 167 8.45 7.03 -2.26
CA HIS A 167 7.54 7.63 -3.25
C HIS A 167 8.15 8.87 -3.92
N ALA A 168 8.85 9.71 -3.16
CA ALA A 168 9.57 10.85 -3.74
C ALA A 168 10.75 10.40 -4.64
N VAL A 169 11.42 9.29 -4.28
CA VAL A 169 12.46 8.68 -5.12
C VAL A 169 11.85 8.11 -6.40
N GLU A 170 10.74 7.40 -6.31
CA GLU A 170 10.01 6.87 -7.47
C GLU A 170 9.62 7.97 -8.47
N GLU A 171 9.21 9.13 -8.00
CA GLU A 171 8.92 10.26 -8.88
C GLU A 171 10.15 10.86 -9.53
N ARG A 172 11.19 11.08 -8.72
CA ARG A 172 12.44 11.70 -9.20
C ARG A 172 13.15 10.85 -10.25
N TYR A 173 13.09 9.53 -10.11
CA TYR A 173 13.79 8.54 -10.93
C TYR A 173 12.84 7.58 -11.67
N GLU A 174 11.63 8.04 -12.01
CA GLU A 174 10.56 7.22 -12.61
C GLU A 174 11.02 6.40 -13.85
N LYS A 175 11.98 6.94 -14.63
CA LYS A 175 12.50 6.30 -15.84
C LYS A 175 13.55 5.23 -15.59
N GLU A 176 14.00 5.08 -14.35
CA GLU A 176 15.07 4.14 -13.97
C GLU A 176 14.56 3.07 -13.02
N ILE A 177 13.47 3.31 -12.31
CA ILE A 177 12.92 2.39 -11.32
C ILE A 177 12.18 1.24 -12.00
N TYR A 178 12.54 0.01 -11.64
CA TYR A 178 11.99 -1.21 -12.24
C TYR A 178 10.47 -1.24 -12.27
N THR A 179 9.80 -0.97 -11.14
CA THR A 179 8.34 -1.00 -11.04
C THR A 179 7.65 0.05 -11.92
N ARG A 180 8.31 1.16 -12.23
CA ARG A 180 7.81 2.22 -13.11
C ARG A 180 8.11 1.97 -14.59
N THR A 181 9.13 1.16 -14.90
CA THR A 181 9.60 0.95 -16.27
C THR A 181 9.22 -0.42 -16.84
N GLU A 182 9.03 -1.42 -15.96
CA GLU A 182 8.65 -2.77 -16.39
C GLU A 182 7.21 -2.80 -16.91
N LYS A 183 7.06 -3.31 -18.12
CA LYS A 183 5.78 -3.41 -18.81
C LYS A 183 5.34 -4.85 -18.90
N VAL A 184 4.15 -5.12 -18.43
CA VAL A 184 3.56 -6.45 -18.43
C VAL A 184 2.41 -6.53 -19.41
N GLU A 185 2.46 -7.50 -20.33
CA GLU A 185 1.36 -7.79 -21.24
C GLU A 185 0.30 -8.60 -20.50
N LEU A 186 -0.89 -8.02 -20.29
CA LEU A 186 -2.00 -8.67 -19.61
C LEU A 186 -2.80 -9.60 -20.52
N TRP A 187 -2.94 -9.22 -21.80
CA TRP A 187 -3.61 -10.03 -22.80
C TRP A 187 -3.26 -9.55 -24.22
N ARG A 188 -3.35 -10.48 -25.17
CA ARG A 188 -3.22 -10.21 -26.60
C ARG A 188 -4.45 -10.75 -27.33
N ARG A 189 -5.04 -9.95 -28.22
CA ARG A 189 -6.12 -10.44 -29.07
C ARG A 189 -5.59 -11.48 -30.08
N PRO A 190 -6.22 -12.65 -30.19
CA PRO A 190 -5.93 -13.54 -31.30
C PRO A 190 -6.14 -12.79 -32.62
N PHE A 191 -5.19 -12.94 -33.55
CA PHE A 191 -5.26 -12.33 -34.89
C PHE A 191 -5.24 -10.78 -34.93
N SER A 192 -4.74 -10.12 -33.90
CA SER A 192 -4.59 -8.67 -33.84
C SER A 192 -3.27 -8.29 -33.16
N ASN A 193 -2.68 -7.16 -33.60
CA ASN A 193 -1.50 -6.58 -32.95
C ASN A 193 -1.86 -5.74 -31.70
N ARG A 194 -3.12 -5.79 -31.23
CA ARG A 194 -3.55 -5.05 -30.03
C ARG A 194 -3.37 -5.92 -28.80
N SER A 195 -2.59 -5.41 -27.86
CA SER A 195 -2.40 -5.97 -26.51
C SER A 195 -2.72 -4.92 -25.46
N SER A 196 -3.04 -5.34 -24.25
CA SER A 196 -3.10 -4.47 -23.09
C SER A 196 -1.80 -4.61 -22.31
N ILE A 197 -1.14 -3.49 -22.06
CA ILE A 197 0.15 -3.40 -21.36
C ILE A 197 -0.04 -2.42 -20.22
N ILE A 198 0.42 -2.80 -19.03
CA ILE A 198 0.47 -1.93 -17.84
C ILE A 198 1.89 -1.87 -17.30
N CYS A 199 2.21 -0.83 -16.53
CA CYS A 199 3.37 -0.82 -15.65
C CYS A 199 3.06 -1.56 -14.35
N LEU A 200 4.07 -2.09 -13.66
CA LEU A 200 3.88 -2.83 -12.39
C LEU A 200 3.46 -1.93 -11.22
N SER A 201 3.62 -0.61 -11.37
CA SER A 201 3.26 0.40 -10.35
C SER A 201 1.88 1.03 -10.55
N GLU A 202 1.13 0.61 -11.55
CA GLU A 202 -0.25 1.00 -11.80
C GLU A 202 -1.18 -0.08 -11.21
#